data_bc2f6ebfdaf66a9d2cfd57f5c03e1ca6
#
_entry.id   bc2f6ebfdaf66a9d2cfd57f5c03e1ca6
#
_cell.length_a   1.000
_cell.length_b   1.000
_cell.length_c   1.000
_cell.angle_alpha   90.00
_cell.angle_beta   90.00
_cell.angle_gamma   90.00
#
_symmetry.space_group_name_H-M   'P 1'
#
loop_
_entity.id
_entity.type
_entity.pdbx_description
1 polymer ?
#
loop_
_entity_poly.entity_id
_entity_poly.type
_entity_poly.pdbx_seq_one_letter_code
_entity_poly.pdbx_strand_id
1 'polypeptide(L)'
;MTQKHTSATDASTPINVVLVTLDNHVNGAIVRAEKRLVHDLPGIHFRSFAATEWEGDEKSLIECREAIAEGDIIIVTMLFMEPHINAVSDALAARRDHCDALICCMSAPEVMQYTRMGRFTMDSEPSGPIALLKRLRGTPKDGKPAATGERQLAMLRRLPRILRFIPGTAQDVRTYFLTLQYWLAGSEDNLARMVNLLVHRYAAGPRAVLRQIAREQPPIEYPDVGIYQMEGRQRIVDSADGIAEPEEHSG
;
A
#
# COMPACT_ATOMS: atom_id res chain seq x y z
N MET A 1 -37.68 25.03 -13.27
CA MET A 1 -37.33 24.12 -12.13
C MET A 1 -36.67 22.89 -12.70
N THR A 2 -35.35 22.89 -12.71
CA THR A 2 -34.55 21.77 -13.29
C THR A 2 -34.22 20.81 -12.17
N GLN A 3 -34.88 19.65 -12.17
CA GLN A 3 -34.55 18.56 -11.26
C GLN A 3 -33.13 18.06 -11.56
N LYS A 4 -32.21 18.31 -10.62
CA LYS A 4 -30.94 17.59 -10.56
C LYS A 4 -31.24 16.13 -10.21
N HIS A 5 -31.17 15.27 -11.21
CA HIS A 5 -31.04 13.83 -10.97
C HIS A 5 -29.67 13.59 -10.30
N THR A 6 -29.68 13.51 -9.00
CA THR A 6 -28.58 12.90 -8.24
C THR A 6 -28.70 11.41 -8.50
N SER A 7 -27.88 10.88 -9.43
CA SER A 7 -27.70 9.43 -9.55
C SER A 7 -27.23 8.94 -8.20
N ALA A 8 -28.06 8.14 -7.53
CA ALA A 8 -27.64 7.37 -6.37
C ALA A 8 -26.43 6.54 -6.83
N THR A 9 -25.27 6.86 -6.32
CA THR A 9 -24.05 6.08 -6.55
C THR A 9 -24.35 4.71 -5.98
N ASP A 10 -24.38 3.70 -6.85
CA ASP A 10 -24.59 2.31 -6.42
C ASP A 10 -23.40 1.96 -5.52
N ALA A 11 -23.66 1.99 -4.20
CA ALA A 11 -22.62 1.83 -3.17
C ALA A 11 -22.03 0.40 -3.13
N SER A 12 -22.44 -0.45 -4.05
CA SER A 12 -22.09 -1.87 -4.13
C SER A 12 -21.21 -2.25 -5.33
N THR A 13 -20.56 -1.28 -5.99
CA THR A 13 -19.65 -1.62 -7.10
C THR A 13 -18.50 -2.49 -6.56
N PRO A 14 -18.38 -3.76 -6.97
CA PRO A 14 -17.37 -4.65 -6.45
C PRO A 14 -15.97 -4.23 -6.91
N ILE A 15 -15.00 -4.32 -6.00
CA ILE A 15 -13.58 -4.15 -6.28
C ILE A 15 -12.77 -5.19 -5.50
N ASN A 16 -11.95 -5.96 -6.20
CA ASN A 16 -11.09 -6.98 -5.63
C ASN A 16 -9.71 -6.39 -5.35
N VAL A 17 -9.34 -6.31 -4.07
CA VAL A 17 -8.01 -5.88 -3.63
C VAL A 17 -7.29 -7.07 -3.02
N VAL A 18 -6.10 -7.38 -3.54
CA VAL A 18 -5.30 -8.53 -3.13
C VAL A 18 -3.99 -8.06 -2.54
N LEU A 19 -3.67 -8.55 -1.35
CA LEU A 19 -2.39 -8.33 -0.69
C LEU A 19 -1.65 -9.67 -0.58
N VAL A 20 -0.45 -9.73 -1.14
CA VAL A 20 0.46 -10.88 -1.02
C VAL A 20 1.70 -10.44 -0.25
N THR A 21 2.02 -11.13 0.84
CA THR A 21 3.18 -10.82 1.69
C THR A 21 3.96 -12.08 2.04
N LEU A 22 5.15 -11.94 2.63
CA LEU A 22 5.98 -13.08 3.03
C LEU A 22 5.33 -13.87 4.15
N ASP A 23 4.95 -13.19 5.22
CA ASP A 23 4.47 -13.80 6.45
C ASP A 23 3.22 -13.10 7.00
N ASN A 24 2.70 -13.62 8.10
CA ASN A 24 1.46 -13.17 8.73
C ASN A 24 1.67 -12.24 9.93
N HIS A 25 2.86 -11.66 10.13
CA HIS A 25 3.15 -10.81 11.31
C HIS A 25 2.23 -9.58 11.41
N VAL A 26 1.76 -9.05 10.29
CA VAL A 26 0.80 -7.93 10.26
C VAL A 26 -0.67 -8.38 10.16
N ASN A 27 -0.96 -9.68 10.27
CA ASN A 27 -2.30 -10.22 10.05
C ASN A 27 -3.35 -9.57 10.96
N GLY A 28 -3.03 -9.33 12.23
CA GLY A 28 -3.93 -8.62 13.14
C GLY A 28 -4.31 -7.20 12.66
N ALA A 29 -3.35 -6.46 12.12
CA ALA A 29 -3.60 -5.14 11.56
C ALA A 29 -4.39 -5.23 10.25
N ILE A 30 -4.12 -6.23 9.41
CA ILE A 30 -4.84 -6.49 8.15
C ILE A 30 -6.31 -6.78 8.43
N VAL A 31 -6.64 -7.68 9.37
CA VAL A 31 -8.03 -8.02 9.73
C VAL A 31 -8.80 -6.80 10.25
N ARG A 32 -8.15 -5.94 11.03
CA ARG A 32 -8.80 -4.70 11.50
C ARG A 32 -8.95 -3.67 10.39
N ALA A 33 -7.97 -3.56 9.49
CA ALA A 33 -8.05 -2.70 8.31
C ALA A 33 -9.17 -3.13 7.37
N GLU A 34 -9.37 -4.43 7.17
CA GLU A 34 -10.46 -5.00 6.37
C GLU A 34 -11.83 -4.56 6.89
N LYS A 35 -12.08 -4.71 8.20
CA LYS A 35 -13.34 -4.27 8.82
C LYS A 35 -13.63 -2.79 8.56
N ARG A 36 -12.60 -1.96 8.62
CA ARG A 36 -12.72 -0.53 8.32
C ARG A 36 -12.99 -0.29 6.83
N LEU A 37 -12.26 -0.99 5.95
CA LEU A 37 -12.42 -0.86 4.50
C LEU A 37 -13.81 -1.24 4.03
N VAL A 38 -14.41 -2.31 4.57
CA VAL A 38 -15.79 -2.71 4.26
C VAL A 38 -16.80 -1.61 4.62
N HIS A 39 -16.54 -0.87 5.71
CA HIS A 39 -17.36 0.28 6.09
C HIS A 39 -17.14 1.48 5.15
N ASP A 40 -15.87 1.80 4.84
CA ASP A 40 -15.51 3.00 4.07
C ASP A 40 -15.76 2.83 2.56
N LEU A 41 -15.64 1.61 2.05
CA LEU A 41 -15.78 1.24 0.64
C LEU A 41 -16.73 0.02 0.50
N PRO A 42 -18.05 0.23 0.56
CA PRO A 42 -19.01 -0.84 0.33
C PRO A 42 -18.77 -1.53 -1.03
N GLY A 43 -18.70 -2.86 -1.02
CA GLY A 43 -18.37 -3.66 -2.21
C GLY A 43 -16.90 -4.00 -2.37
N ILE A 44 -16.02 -3.59 -1.44
CA ILE A 44 -14.63 -4.07 -1.43
C ILE A 44 -14.55 -5.54 -1.01
N HIS A 45 -13.80 -6.31 -1.77
CA HIS A 45 -13.35 -7.66 -1.44
C HIS A 45 -11.84 -7.61 -1.21
N PHE A 46 -11.44 -7.50 0.05
CA PHE A 46 -10.03 -7.46 0.44
C PHE A 46 -9.58 -8.85 0.86
N ARG A 47 -8.57 -9.40 0.17
CA ARG A 47 -7.99 -10.73 0.46
C ARG A 47 -6.50 -10.59 0.71
N SER A 48 -5.99 -11.25 1.74
CA SER A 48 -4.56 -11.28 2.06
C SER A 48 -4.02 -12.70 2.14
N PHE A 49 -2.80 -12.89 1.64
CA PHE A 49 -2.12 -14.17 1.59
C PHE A 49 -0.69 -14.04 2.09
N ALA A 50 -0.26 -14.98 2.94
CA ALA A 50 1.11 -15.08 3.44
C ALA A 50 1.83 -16.25 2.76
N ALA A 51 2.95 -15.96 2.10
CA ALA A 51 3.67 -16.97 1.32
C ALA A 51 4.23 -18.11 2.18
N THR A 52 4.53 -17.86 3.45
CA THR A 52 4.97 -18.89 4.39
C THR A 52 3.92 -19.97 4.67
N GLU A 53 2.64 -19.72 4.38
CA GLU A 53 1.58 -20.70 4.55
C GLU A 53 1.53 -21.71 3.40
N TRP A 54 2.13 -21.40 2.24
CA TRP A 54 2.04 -22.23 1.04
C TRP A 54 2.85 -23.53 1.13
N GLU A 55 3.90 -23.58 1.97
CA GLU A 55 4.72 -24.78 2.15
C GLU A 55 3.94 -25.95 2.79
N GLY A 56 2.90 -25.62 3.58
CA GLY A 56 2.06 -26.60 4.25
C GLY A 56 0.63 -26.68 3.74
N ASP A 57 0.21 -25.73 2.87
CA ASP A 57 -1.16 -25.60 2.38
C ASP A 57 -1.19 -25.19 0.89
N GLU A 58 -1.18 -26.21 0.03
CA GLU A 58 -1.29 -26.02 -1.43
C GLU A 58 -2.61 -25.29 -1.80
N LYS A 59 -3.66 -25.48 -1.02
CA LYS A 59 -4.95 -24.82 -1.26
C LYS A 59 -4.81 -23.31 -1.09
N SER A 60 -4.09 -22.84 -0.08
CA SER A 60 -3.82 -21.41 0.12
C SER A 60 -3.07 -20.79 -1.07
N LEU A 61 -2.13 -21.53 -1.69
CA LEU A 61 -1.45 -21.08 -2.90
C LEU A 61 -2.41 -21.00 -4.10
N ILE A 62 -3.27 -22.00 -4.29
CA ILE A 62 -4.26 -22.01 -5.39
C ILE A 62 -5.19 -20.81 -5.23
N GLU A 63 -5.74 -20.60 -4.04
CA GLU A 63 -6.62 -19.46 -3.72
C GLU A 63 -5.92 -18.11 -3.93
N CYS A 64 -4.63 -18.01 -3.63
CA CYS A 64 -3.82 -16.82 -3.89
C CYS A 64 -3.72 -16.54 -5.39
N ARG A 65 -3.41 -17.55 -6.20
CA ARG A 65 -3.31 -17.41 -7.66
C ARG A 65 -4.64 -17.02 -8.29
N GLU A 66 -5.74 -17.61 -7.85
CA GLU A 66 -7.09 -17.24 -8.26
C GLU A 66 -7.40 -15.80 -7.88
N ALA A 67 -7.07 -15.40 -6.64
CA ALA A 67 -7.22 -14.04 -6.19
C ALA A 67 -6.45 -13.04 -7.06
N ILE A 68 -5.18 -13.35 -7.40
CA ILE A 68 -4.38 -12.53 -8.31
C ILE A 68 -5.04 -12.42 -9.68
N ALA A 69 -5.53 -13.55 -10.24
CA ALA A 69 -6.17 -13.56 -11.55
C ALA A 69 -7.44 -12.70 -11.61
N GLU A 70 -8.16 -12.53 -10.50
CA GLU A 70 -9.36 -11.72 -10.39
C GLU A 70 -9.10 -10.31 -9.83
N GLY A 71 -7.91 -10.06 -9.27
CA GLY A 71 -7.56 -8.83 -8.56
C GLY A 71 -7.64 -7.59 -9.45
N ASP A 72 -8.32 -6.56 -8.98
CA ASP A 72 -8.36 -5.24 -9.63
C ASP A 72 -7.18 -4.37 -9.17
N ILE A 73 -6.86 -4.42 -7.88
CA ILE A 73 -5.67 -3.80 -7.29
C ILE A 73 -4.89 -4.89 -6.56
N ILE A 74 -3.64 -5.07 -6.93
CA ILE A 74 -2.78 -6.12 -6.37
C ILE A 74 -1.57 -5.48 -5.73
N ILE A 75 -1.30 -5.83 -4.47
CA ILE A 75 -0.17 -5.36 -3.69
C ILE A 75 0.68 -6.58 -3.33
N VAL A 76 1.94 -6.58 -3.74
CA VAL A 76 2.90 -7.64 -3.42
C VAL A 76 4.05 -7.03 -2.64
N THR A 77 4.34 -7.60 -1.48
CA THR A 77 5.38 -7.07 -0.61
C THR A 77 6.16 -8.18 0.10
N MET A 78 7.45 -7.92 0.36
CA MET A 78 8.35 -8.79 1.12
C MET A 78 8.59 -10.19 0.52
N LEU A 79 8.37 -10.40 -0.77
CA LEU A 79 8.72 -11.66 -1.44
C LEU A 79 10.18 -11.65 -1.86
N PHE A 80 11.01 -12.43 -1.16
CA PHE A 80 12.47 -12.54 -1.40
C PHE A 80 12.91 -13.97 -1.70
N MET A 81 12.12 -14.98 -1.32
CA MET A 81 12.48 -16.38 -1.46
C MET A 81 12.07 -16.90 -2.84
N GLU A 82 13.02 -17.51 -3.55
CA GLU A 82 12.80 -18.02 -4.90
C GLU A 82 11.58 -18.95 -5.04
N PRO A 83 11.31 -19.90 -4.12
CA PRO A 83 10.10 -20.73 -4.21
C PRO A 83 8.81 -19.91 -4.16
N HIS A 84 8.75 -18.88 -3.32
CA HIS A 84 7.56 -18.01 -3.21
C HIS A 84 7.39 -17.13 -4.45
N ILE A 85 8.52 -16.61 -5.00
CA ILE A 85 8.52 -15.83 -6.24
C ILE A 85 7.98 -16.67 -7.38
N ASN A 86 8.56 -17.86 -7.60
CA ASN A 86 8.17 -18.76 -8.69
C ASN A 86 6.71 -19.20 -8.56
N ALA A 87 6.22 -19.36 -7.32
CA ALA A 87 4.84 -19.76 -7.06
C ALA A 87 3.79 -18.78 -7.62
N VAL A 88 4.08 -17.47 -7.71
CA VAL A 88 3.09 -16.46 -8.13
C VAL A 88 3.49 -15.68 -9.39
N SER A 89 4.72 -15.82 -9.89
CA SER A 89 5.25 -15.04 -11.02
C SER A 89 4.38 -15.11 -12.26
N ASP A 90 3.94 -16.29 -12.66
CA ASP A 90 3.11 -16.48 -13.86
C ASP A 90 1.74 -15.79 -13.70
N ALA A 91 1.13 -15.88 -12.52
CA ALA A 91 -0.14 -15.23 -12.23
C ALA A 91 0.01 -13.69 -12.23
N LEU A 92 1.10 -13.15 -11.66
CA LEU A 92 1.40 -11.72 -11.67
C LEU A 92 1.66 -11.21 -13.09
N ALA A 93 2.47 -11.94 -13.87
CA ALA A 93 2.77 -11.61 -15.26
C ALA A 93 1.50 -11.56 -16.11
N ALA A 94 0.65 -12.59 -16.01
CA ALA A 94 -0.60 -12.68 -16.75
C ALA A 94 -1.59 -11.56 -16.37
N ARG A 95 -1.62 -11.14 -15.10
CA ARG A 95 -2.58 -10.14 -14.60
C ARG A 95 -2.11 -8.69 -14.77
N ARG A 96 -0.81 -8.45 -14.88
CA ARG A 96 -0.16 -7.15 -14.87
C ARG A 96 -0.87 -6.10 -15.73
N ASP A 97 -1.18 -6.43 -16.97
CA ASP A 97 -1.73 -5.47 -17.94
C ASP A 97 -3.27 -5.45 -17.95
N HIS A 98 -3.91 -6.29 -17.13
CA HIS A 98 -5.36 -6.47 -17.07
C HIS A 98 -6.00 -6.06 -15.74
N CYS A 99 -5.22 -5.57 -14.78
CA CYS A 99 -5.71 -5.00 -13.52
C CYS A 99 -5.63 -3.47 -13.53
N ASP A 100 -6.28 -2.82 -12.57
CA ASP A 100 -6.24 -1.37 -12.42
C ASP A 100 -4.87 -0.88 -11.94
N ALA A 101 -4.24 -1.62 -11.00
CA ALA A 101 -2.87 -1.41 -10.55
C ALA A 101 -2.25 -2.68 -9.97
N LEU A 102 -0.96 -2.90 -10.26
CA LEU A 102 -0.11 -3.91 -9.63
C LEU A 102 1.10 -3.21 -9.00
N ILE A 103 1.22 -3.31 -7.68
CA ILE A 103 2.26 -2.66 -6.89
C ILE A 103 3.11 -3.73 -6.24
N CYS A 104 4.36 -3.86 -6.67
CA CYS A 104 5.34 -4.73 -6.03
C CYS A 104 6.38 -3.86 -5.33
N CYS A 105 6.50 -3.99 -4.01
CA CYS A 105 7.41 -3.18 -3.23
C CYS A 105 8.11 -4.01 -2.16
N MET A 106 9.30 -3.58 -1.74
CA MET A 106 10.11 -4.28 -0.73
C MET A 106 10.24 -5.79 -1.01
N SER A 107 10.44 -6.14 -2.25
CA SER A 107 10.56 -7.53 -2.74
C SER A 107 11.81 -7.67 -3.60
N ALA A 108 12.11 -8.90 -4.02
CA ALA A 108 13.19 -9.17 -4.97
C ALA A 108 12.95 -8.42 -6.30
N PRO A 109 14.02 -8.05 -7.03
CA PRO A 109 13.91 -7.33 -8.31
C PRO A 109 13.01 -8.04 -9.33
N GLU A 110 13.02 -9.38 -9.33
CA GLU A 110 12.22 -10.25 -10.19
C GLU A 110 10.71 -10.08 -9.95
N VAL A 111 10.30 -9.69 -8.74
CA VAL A 111 8.92 -9.37 -8.38
C VAL A 111 8.63 -7.91 -8.66
N MET A 112 9.57 -7.03 -8.31
CA MET A 112 9.37 -5.58 -8.44
C MET A 112 9.15 -5.14 -9.89
N GLN A 113 9.72 -5.85 -10.87
CA GLN A 113 9.54 -5.56 -12.31
C GLN A 113 8.07 -5.65 -12.78
N TYR A 114 7.21 -6.40 -12.07
CA TYR A 114 5.79 -6.47 -12.39
C TYR A 114 5.01 -5.20 -12.03
N THR A 115 5.61 -4.26 -11.30
CA THR A 115 4.93 -3.02 -10.92
C THR A 115 4.42 -2.25 -12.13
N ARG A 116 3.11 -1.96 -12.12
CA ARG A 116 2.42 -1.09 -13.08
C ARG A 116 1.33 -0.30 -12.36
N MET A 117 1.48 1.01 -12.33
CA MET A 117 0.58 1.95 -11.66
C MET A 117 0.36 3.16 -12.56
N GLY A 118 -0.78 3.25 -13.22
CA GLY A 118 -1.02 4.31 -14.19
C GLY A 118 0.01 4.28 -15.32
N ARG A 119 0.88 5.29 -15.37
CA ARG A 119 1.97 5.41 -16.36
C ARG A 119 3.33 4.97 -15.81
N PHE A 120 3.39 4.60 -14.55
CA PHE A 120 4.62 4.17 -13.90
C PHE A 120 4.78 2.66 -14.00
N THR A 121 5.92 2.20 -14.52
CA THR A 121 6.35 0.80 -14.58
C THR A 121 7.79 0.67 -14.10
N MET A 122 8.17 -0.47 -13.54
CA MET A 122 9.56 -0.72 -13.09
C MET A 122 10.42 -1.49 -14.09
N ASP A 123 9.83 -2.01 -15.16
CA ASP A 123 10.53 -2.68 -16.25
C ASP A 123 11.14 -1.73 -17.28
N SER A 124 10.77 -0.44 -17.21
CA SER A 124 11.23 0.58 -18.16
C SER A 124 12.61 1.11 -17.79
N GLU A 125 13.39 1.48 -18.81
CA GLU A 125 14.60 2.29 -18.62
C GLU A 125 14.28 3.54 -17.80
N PRO A 126 15.16 3.91 -16.83
CA PRO A 126 14.88 5.04 -15.95
C PRO A 126 14.81 6.35 -16.74
N SER A 127 13.60 6.76 -17.06
CA SER A 127 13.32 8.04 -17.74
C SER A 127 12.51 8.98 -16.85
N GLY A 128 12.67 10.27 -17.02
CA GLY A 128 11.91 11.28 -16.30
C GLY A 128 12.09 11.26 -14.78
N PRO A 129 11.00 11.12 -13.98
CA PRO A 129 11.07 11.19 -12.52
C PRO A 129 11.98 10.14 -11.88
N ILE A 130 12.11 8.95 -12.49
CA ILE A 130 12.98 7.88 -11.97
C ILE A 130 14.46 8.22 -12.22
N ALA A 131 14.78 8.82 -13.36
CA ALA A 131 16.14 9.32 -13.63
C ALA A 131 16.50 10.44 -12.64
N LEU A 132 15.54 11.31 -12.31
CA LEU A 132 15.70 12.32 -11.27
C LEU A 132 15.94 11.70 -9.90
N LEU A 133 15.21 10.65 -9.54
CA LEU A 133 15.41 9.89 -8.29
C LEU A 133 16.79 9.23 -8.22
N LYS A 134 17.27 8.63 -9.31
CA LYS A 134 18.65 8.10 -9.39
C LYS A 134 19.68 9.21 -9.21
N ARG A 135 19.48 10.39 -9.80
CA ARG A 135 20.35 11.57 -9.62
C ARG A 135 20.33 12.09 -8.17
N LEU A 136 19.16 12.14 -7.54
CA LEU A 136 19.00 12.58 -6.15
C LEU A 136 19.57 11.57 -5.15
N ARG A 137 19.57 10.27 -5.48
CA ARG A 137 20.19 9.22 -4.67
C ARG A 137 21.74 9.36 -4.62
N GLY A 138 22.32 10.11 -5.54
CA GLY A 138 23.79 10.28 -5.67
C GLY A 138 24.44 8.99 -6.13
N THR A 139 25.26 9.05 -7.17
CA THR A 139 26.27 8.01 -7.42
C THR A 139 27.23 7.99 -6.24
N PRO A 140 27.60 6.81 -5.70
CA PRO A 140 28.68 6.74 -4.75
C PRO A 140 29.93 7.34 -5.43
N LYS A 141 30.30 8.55 -5.07
CA LYS A 141 31.64 9.05 -5.37
C LYS A 141 32.59 8.33 -4.40
N ASP A 142 33.64 7.80 -4.98
CA ASP A 142 34.67 7.00 -4.36
C ASP A 142 34.92 7.35 -2.87
N GLY A 143 34.77 6.34 -1.99
CA GLY A 143 35.30 6.36 -0.63
C GLY A 143 34.42 6.93 0.48
N LYS A 144 33.15 7.31 0.22
CA LYS A 144 32.25 7.69 1.33
C LYS A 144 31.30 6.54 1.66
N PRO A 145 31.09 6.22 2.97
CA PRO A 145 30.18 5.17 3.37
C PRO A 145 28.78 5.46 2.81
N ALA A 146 28.11 4.40 2.33
CA ALA A 146 26.71 4.47 1.90
C ALA A 146 25.90 5.25 2.94
N ALA A 147 25.05 6.17 2.46
CA ALA A 147 24.20 6.96 3.34
C ALA A 147 23.54 6.05 4.36
N THR A 148 23.75 6.34 5.65
CA THR A 148 23.18 5.59 6.77
C THR A 148 21.69 5.34 6.52
N GLY A 149 21.17 4.17 6.90
CA GLY A 149 19.75 3.78 6.66
C GLY A 149 18.76 4.87 7.08
N GLU A 150 19.07 5.63 8.15
CA GLU A 150 18.29 6.80 8.57
C GLU A 150 18.16 7.90 7.49
N ARG A 151 19.24 8.18 6.76
CA ARG A 151 19.21 9.17 5.66
C ARG A 151 18.37 8.66 4.49
N GLN A 152 18.39 7.36 4.21
CA GLN A 152 17.56 6.75 3.17
C GLN A 152 16.09 6.79 3.57
N LEU A 153 15.74 6.46 4.82
CA LEU A 153 14.39 6.59 5.36
C LEU A 153 13.89 8.03 5.36
N ALA A 154 14.73 8.99 5.79
CA ALA A 154 14.39 10.41 5.75
C ALA A 154 14.14 10.90 4.31
N MET A 155 14.89 10.41 3.33
CA MET A 155 14.66 10.71 1.92
C MET A 155 13.33 10.11 1.43
N LEU A 156 13.05 8.86 1.75
CA LEU A 156 11.78 8.19 1.40
C LEU A 156 10.56 8.95 1.98
N ARG A 157 10.68 9.49 3.20
CA ARG A 157 9.63 10.32 3.83
C ARG A 157 9.44 11.68 3.13
N ARG A 158 10.51 12.26 2.55
CA ARG A 158 10.47 13.58 1.88
C ARG A 158 10.02 13.53 0.43
N LEU A 159 10.32 12.45 -0.28
CA LEU A 159 10.04 12.30 -1.71
C LEU A 159 8.56 12.55 -2.09
N PRO A 160 7.55 11.98 -1.41
CA PRO A 160 6.16 12.23 -1.76
C PRO A 160 5.75 13.70 -1.63
N ARG A 161 6.38 14.44 -0.71
CA ARG A 161 6.11 15.89 -0.53
C ARG A 161 6.63 16.69 -1.71
N ILE A 162 7.82 16.37 -2.22
CA ILE A 162 8.43 17.02 -3.38
C ILE A 162 7.65 16.68 -4.66
N LEU A 163 7.33 15.42 -4.88
CA LEU A 163 6.62 14.93 -6.05
C LEU A 163 5.17 15.42 -6.15
N ARG A 164 4.60 15.92 -5.05
CA ARG A 164 3.20 16.41 -5.02
C ARG A 164 2.92 17.49 -6.07
N PHE A 165 3.90 18.30 -6.38
CA PHE A 165 3.75 19.46 -7.27
C PHE A 165 4.12 19.16 -8.72
N ILE A 166 4.60 17.94 -9.02
CA ILE A 166 5.00 17.53 -10.37
C ILE A 166 3.87 16.69 -10.98
N PRO A 167 3.23 17.12 -12.07
CA PRO A 167 2.14 16.39 -12.71
C PRO A 167 2.65 15.15 -13.49
N GLY A 168 1.70 14.32 -13.93
CA GLY A 168 1.98 13.17 -14.78
C GLY A 168 2.52 11.97 -14.00
N THR A 169 3.44 11.22 -14.58
CA THR A 169 4.03 9.99 -14.01
C THR A 169 4.64 10.20 -12.61
N ALA A 170 5.05 11.43 -12.27
CA ALA A 170 5.55 11.76 -10.94
C ALA A 170 4.49 11.51 -9.84
N GLN A 171 3.20 11.61 -10.16
CA GLN A 171 2.13 11.32 -9.22
C GLN A 171 2.00 9.80 -8.97
N ASP A 172 2.26 8.97 -9.96
CA ASP A 172 2.28 7.51 -9.80
C ASP A 172 3.50 7.10 -8.96
N VAL A 173 4.67 7.68 -9.25
CA VAL A 173 5.88 7.50 -8.42
C VAL A 173 5.63 7.96 -6.97
N ARG A 174 4.96 9.10 -6.78
CA ARG A 174 4.55 9.57 -5.44
C ARG A 174 3.67 8.55 -4.74
N THR A 175 2.68 8.00 -5.43
CA THR A 175 1.78 6.99 -4.88
C THR A 175 2.54 5.72 -4.51
N TYR A 176 3.51 5.28 -5.32
CA TYR A 176 4.39 4.17 -4.99
C TYR A 176 5.13 4.39 -3.65
N PHE A 177 5.75 5.56 -3.46
CA PHE A 177 6.44 5.88 -2.20
C PHE A 177 5.49 6.04 -1.00
N LEU A 178 4.28 6.54 -1.21
CA LEU A 178 3.26 6.56 -0.16
C LEU A 178 2.84 5.14 0.23
N THR A 179 2.67 4.24 -0.74
CA THR A 179 2.38 2.82 -0.47
C THR A 179 3.46 2.19 0.43
N LEU A 180 4.74 2.47 0.15
CA LEU A 180 5.85 2.06 1.02
C LEU A 180 5.73 2.63 2.43
N GLN A 181 5.40 3.92 2.57
CA GLN A 181 5.29 4.56 3.89
C GLN A 181 4.16 3.96 4.72
N TYR A 182 2.99 3.74 4.11
CA TYR A 182 1.87 3.09 4.80
C TYR A 182 2.22 1.69 5.25
N TRP A 183 2.86 0.90 4.37
CA TRP A 183 3.27 -0.46 4.68
C TRP A 183 4.28 -0.50 5.84
N LEU A 184 5.32 0.32 5.78
CA LEU A 184 6.36 0.40 6.82
C LEU A 184 5.81 0.82 8.18
N ALA A 185 4.76 1.64 8.21
CA ALA A 185 4.10 2.02 9.45
C ALA A 185 3.23 0.90 10.03
N GLY A 186 2.78 -0.07 9.21
CA GLY A 186 2.19 -1.36 9.61
C GLY A 186 0.93 -1.32 10.46
N SER A 187 0.32 -0.14 10.71
CA SER A 187 -0.90 -0.03 11.51
C SER A 187 -2.17 -0.29 10.68
N GLU A 188 -3.24 -0.70 11.34
CA GLU A 188 -4.55 -0.90 10.72
C GLU A 188 -5.02 0.33 9.93
N ASP A 189 -4.81 1.53 10.51
CA ASP A 189 -5.16 2.79 9.87
C ASP A 189 -4.35 3.05 8.61
N ASN A 190 -3.05 2.80 8.66
CA ASN A 190 -2.17 2.99 7.50
C ASN A 190 -2.46 1.98 6.40
N LEU A 191 -2.75 0.74 6.73
CA LEU A 191 -3.15 -0.27 5.74
C LEU A 191 -4.49 0.10 5.07
N ALA A 192 -5.49 0.56 5.83
CA ALA A 192 -6.75 1.04 5.28
C ALA A 192 -6.56 2.29 4.40
N ARG A 193 -5.72 3.25 4.82
CA ARG A 193 -5.38 4.45 4.02
C ARG A 193 -4.63 4.11 2.75
N MET A 194 -3.75 3.11 2.79
CA MET A 194 -3.04 2.59 1.61
C MET A 194 -4.03 2.10 0.56
N VAL A 195 -4.97 1.25 0.94
CA VAL A 195 -5.99 0.72 0.02
C VAL A 195 -6.88 1.86 -0.50
N ASN A 196 -7.34 2.76 0.37
CA ASN A 196 -8.13 3.93 -0.04
C ASN A 196 -7.37 4.80 -1.06
N LEU A 197 -6.06 5.05 -0.85
CA LEU A 197 -5.24 5.79 -1.81
C LEU A 197 -5.21 5.10 -3.16
N LEU A 198 -4.98 3.78 -3.18
CA LEU A 198 -4.86 3.02 -4.44
C LEU A 198 -6.20 2.96 -5.19
N VAL A 199 -7.31 2.75 -4.49
CA VAL A 199 -8.65 2.83 -5.09
C VAL A 199 -8.94 4.22 -5.63
N HIS A 200 -8.66 5.27 -4.83
CA HIS A 200 -8.84 6.67 -5.25
C HIS A 200 -8.07 6.99 -6.54
N ARG A 201 -6.87 6.46 -6.69
CA ARG A 201 -5.99 6.78 -7.81
C ARG A 201 -6.24 5.92 -9.04
N TYR A 202 -6.50 4.63 -8.87
CA TYR A 202 -6.40 3.66 -9.95
C TYR A 202 -7.69 2.93 -10.30
N ALA A 203 -8.72 2.89 -9.43
CA ALA A 203 -9.97 2.22 -9.77
C ALA A 203 -10.48 2.67 -11.15
N ALA A 204 -10.68 1.73 -12.08
CA ALA A 204 -10.95 2.05 -13.48
C ALA A 204 -12.25 1.38 -13.99
N GLY A 205 -12.67 1.72 -15.21
CA GLY A 205 -13.88 1.21 -15.81
C GLY A 205 -15.12 1.50 -14.92
N PRO A 206 -16.00 0.52 -14.71
CA PRO A 206 -17.18 0.70 -13.84
C PRO A 206 -16.83 1.09 -12.41
N ARG A 207 -15.64 0.68 -11.91
CA ARG A 207 -15.14 0.98 -10.57
C ARG A 207 -14.66 2.42 -10.39
N ALA A 208 -14.55 3.20 -11.44
CA ALA A 208 -14.10 4.59 -11.37
C ALA A 208 -14.95 5.48 -10.43
N VAL A 209 -16.20 5.09 -10.17
CA VAL A 209 -17.07 5.77 -9.21
C VAL A 209 -16.51 5.72 -7.79
N LEU A 210 -15.77 4.66 -7.44
CA LEU A 210 -15.15 4.48 -6.12
C LEU A 210 -14.08 5.53 -5.83
N ARG A 211 -13.48 6.16 -6.84
CA ARG A 211 -12.53 7.26 -6.66
C ARG A 211 -13.11 8.46 -5.92
N GLN A 212 -14.44 8.65 -5.99
CA GLN A 212 -15.13 9.75 -5.30
C GLN A 212 -15.40 9.41 -3.83
N ILE A 213 -15.50 8.10 -3.51
CA ILE A 213 -15.76 7.58 -2.17
C ILE A 213 -14.44 7.42 -1.42
N ALA A 214 -13.48 6.75 -2.05
CA ALA A 214 -12.15 6.55 -1.50
C ALA A 214 -11.41 7.89 -1.33
N ARG A 215 -10.81 8.11 -0.15
CA ARG A 215 -10.14 9.37 0.19
C ARG A 215 -8.65 9.18 0.39
N GLU A 216 -7.86 10.00 -0.28
CA GLU A 216 -6.44 10.11 0.03
C GLU A 216 -6.27 10.81 1.40
N GLN A 217 -5.62 10.14 2.35
CA GLN A 217 -5.23 10.70 3.64
C GLN A 217 -3.72 10.49 3.80
N PRO A 218 -2.96 11.38 4.46
CA PRO A 218 -1.54 11.17 4.66
C PRO A 218 -1.27 9.95 5.57
N PRO A 219 -0.09 9.31 5.46
CA PRO A 219 0.32 8.30 6.43
C PRO A 219 0.30 8.86 7.85
N ILE A 220 -0.11 8.04 8.82
CA ILE A 220 0.08 8.35 10.23
C ILE A 220 1.53 8.03 10.54
N GLU A 221 2.26 9.05 10.97
CA GLU A 221 3.64 8.89 11.44
C GLU A 221 3.58 8.58 12.95
N TYR A 222 4.28 7.52 13.35
CA TYR A 222 4.48 7.18 14.75
C TYR A 222 5.87 7.60 15.18
N PRO A 223 6.08 8.00 16.45
CA PRO A 223 7.40 8.27 16.97
C PRO A 223 8.27 7.01 16.95
N ASP A 224 9.59 7.18 16.74
CA ASP A 224 10.53 6.06 16.71
C ASP A 224 10.63 5.36 18.09
N VAL A 225 10.37 6.11 19.16
CA VAL A 225 10.24 5.63 20.55
C VAL A 225 9.00 6.27 21.15
N GLY A 226 8.16 5.47 21.82
CA GLY A 226 6.94 6.00 22.42
C GLY A 226 6.36 5.06 23.47
N ILE A 227 5.43 5.58 24.26
CA ILE A 227 4.68 4.84 25.26
C ILE A 227 3.35 4.43 24.64
N TYR A 228 3.08 3.12 24.66
CA TYR A 228 1.78 2.60 24.22
C TYR A 228 0.74 2.73 25.32
N GLN A 229 -0.40 3.31 24.98
CA GLN A 229 -1.57 3.37 25.89
C GLN A 229 -2.77 2.62 25.29
N MET A 230 -3.51 1.93 26.16
CA MET A 230 -4.67 1.13 25.74
C MET A 230 -5.88 1.99 25.38
N GLU A 231 -6.01 3.14 26.04
CA GLU A 231 -7.14 4.06 25.94
C GLU A 231 -6.70 5.41 25.39
N GLY A 232 -7.64 6.16 24.81
CA GLY A 232 -7.38 7.48 24.26
C GLY A 232 -7.36 7.52 22.72
N ARG A 233 -7.31 8.75 22.18
CA ARG A 233 -7.33 9.00 20.72
C ARG A 233 -5.98 8.68 20.05
N GLN A 234 -4.90 8.81 20.78
CA GLN A 234 -3.54 8.56 20.31
C GLN A 234 -2.96 7.41 21.13
N ARG A 235 -2.79 6.26 20.51
CA ARG A 235 -2.32 5.03 21.18
C ARG A 235 -0.82 4.98 21.44
N ILE A 236 -0.03 5.81 20.74
CA ILE A 236 1.40 5.92 20.95
C ILE A 236 1.72 7.38 21.20
N VAL A 237 2.30 7.68 22.34
CA VAL A 237 2.73 9.00 22.77
C VAL A 237 4.23 9.03 22.98
N ASP A 238 4.87 10.16 22.72
CA ASP A 238 6.33 10.33 22.79
C ASP A 238 6.86 10.61 24.21
N SER A 239 5.94 10.96 25.13
CA SER A 239 6.27 11.22 26.53
C SER A 239 5.16 10.78 27.48
N ALA A 240 5.48 10.66 28.77
CA ALA A 240 4.52 10.36 29.82
C ALA A 240 3.43 11.45 29.96
N ASP A 241 3.75 12.69 29.63
CA ASP A 241 2.81 13.82 29.70
C ASP A 241 1.66 13.71 28.67
N GLY A 242 1.82 12.87 27.64
CA GLY A 242 0.81 12.59 26.63
C GLY A 242 -0.12 11.42 26.99
N ILE A 243 0.07 10.77 28.13
CA ILE A 243 -0.79 9.68 28.60
C ILE A 243 -2.12 10.28 29.08
N ALA A 244 -3.23 9.78 28.52
CA ALA A 244 -4.55 10.14 29.00
C ALA A 244 -4.73 9.65 30.45
N GLU A 245 -5.19 10.53 31.34
CA GLU A 245 -5.61 10.10 32.67
C GLU A 245 -6.78 9.13 32.53
N PRO A 246 -6.80 8.01 33.30
CA PRO A 246 -7.94 7.11 33.29
C PRO A 246 -9.19 7.89 33.74
N GLU A 247 -10.27 7.79 32.96
CA GLU A 247 -11.56 8.33 33.39
C GLU A 247 -11.94 7.64 34.69
N GLU A 248 -12.03 8.40 35.81
CA GLU A 248 -12.57 7.91 37.05
C GLU A 248 -14.04 7.53 36.79
N HIS A 249 -14.29 6.23 36.71
CA HIS A 249 -15.64 5.72 36.76
C HIS A 249 -16.19 6.01 38.15
N SER A 250 -16.90 7.15 38.27
CA SER A 250 -17.76 7.43 39.41
C SER A 250 -18.82 6.34 39.43
N GLY A 251 -18.70 5.44 40.44
CA GLY A 251 -19.64 4.36 40.68
C GLY A 251 -21.03 4.86 41.13
#